data_04e603b5837899fcf40199f866c303bc
#
_entry.id   04e603b5837899fcf40199f866c303bc
#
_cell.length_a   1.000
_cell.length_b   1.000
_cell.length_c   1.000
_cell.angle_alpha   90.00
_cell.angle_beta   90.00
_cell.angle_gamma   90.00
#
_symmetry.space_group_name_H-M   'P 1'
#
loop_
_entity.id
_entity.type
_entity.pdbx_description
1 polymer ?
#
loop_
_entity_poly.entity_id
_entity_poly.type
_entity_poly.pdbx_seq_one_letter_code
_entity_poly.pdbx_strand_id
1 'polypeptide(L)'
;MPTAFSLSRISTNVRFSASALLFPDLATAVAERMFLTPPRTRDAAASALDLVDARSSFLEHKGRHIAMWRWGSRESPAVVLAHGWGGYAAQMRAFVFPLVQAGYRVIAYDQPAHGVSEGRLTGLPDFADVLAEVAGIHGGVAAVIAHSLGGAAAALALANGKASFKKVVLVSPPSDLVGYSRRFARWYWMPEAVRKGMQAAIEERYGVRWENLEVPRVAPRLSAQALVIHDRDDRLMPWTHGATVARHWPGAKLMSTEGLGHRRILSDERVTRAAAEFITAR
;
A
#
# COMPACT_ATOMS: atom_id res chain seq x y z
N MET A 1 -22.69 -12.10 20.77
CA MET A 1 -23.50 -10.89 20.51
C MET A 1 -23.05 -10.28 19.18
N PRO A 2 -23.92 -10.05 18.19
CA PRO A 2 -23.53 -9.39 16.94
C PRO A 2 -23.29 -7.92 17.25
N THR A 3 -22.04 -7.50 17.02
CA THR A 3 -21.56 -6.15 17.30
C THR A 3 -22.22 -5.12 16.37
N ALA A 4 -22.36 -3.87 16.82
CA ALA A 4 -22.95 -2.73 16.10
C ALA A 4 -22.44 -2.54 14.64
N PHE A 5 -21.35 -3.16 14.27
CA PHE A 5 -20.81 -3.27 12.92
C PHE A 5 -21.72 -4.03 11.92
N SER A 6 -22.58 -4.92 12.41
CA SER A 6 -23.48 -5.75 11.58
C SER A 6 -24.70 -4.97 11.08
N LEU A 7 -25.30 -4.13 11.90
CA LEU A 7 -26.52 -3.40 11.55
C LEU A 7 -26.27 -2.23 10.57
N SER A 8 -25.13 -1.53 10.69
CA SER A 8 -24.76 -0.48 9.73
C SER A 8 -24.46 -1.05 8.34
N ARG A 9 -23.89 -2.25 8.26
CA ARG A 9 -23.66 -2.97 6.99
C ARG A 9 -24.95 -3.37 6.30
N ILE A 10 -25.93 -3.91 7.04
CA ILE A 10 -27.23 -4.33 6.48
C ILE A 10 -27.98 -3.12 5.92
N SER A 11 -28.01 -1.98 6.64
CA SER A 11 -28.68 -0.76 6.18
C SER A 11 -28.01 -0.16 4.93
N THR A 12 -26.68 -0.22 4.83
CA THR A 12 -25.92 0.25 3.67
C THR A 12 -26.17 -0.67 2.46
N ASN A 13 -26.22 -1.98 2.67
CA ASN A 13 -26.42 -2.99 1.63
C ASN A 13 -27.80 -2.89 0.97
N VAL A 14 -28.87 -2.73 1.76
CA VAL A 14 -30.24 -2.55 1.23
C VAL A 14 -30.36 -1.24 0.45
N ARG A 15 -29.73 -0.16 0.90
CA ARG A 15 -29.70 1.12 0.20
C ARG A 15 -28.94 1.03 -1.14
N PHE A 16 -27.85 0.27 -1.21
CA PHE A 16 -27.09 0.11 -2.44
C PHE A 16 -27.88 -0.59 -3.55
N SER A 17 -28.54 -1.71 -3.23
CA SER A 17 -29.30 -2.49 -4.21
C SER A 17 -30.52 -1.72 -4.75
N ALA A 18 -31.22 -1.01 -3.89
CA ALA A 18 -32.37 -0.18 -4.31
C ALA A 18 -31.96 1.05 -5.12
N SER A 19 -30.89 1.76 -4.68
CA SER A 19 -30.40 2.95 -5.39
C SER A 19 -29.76 2.61 -6.74
N ALA A 20 -29.17 1.42 -6.89
CA ALA A 20 -28.57 0.97 -8.15
C ALA A 20 -29.61 0.76 -9.26
N LEU A 21 -30.85 0.40 -8.91
CA LEU A 21 -31.94 0.24 -9.88
C LEU A 21 -32.58 1.57 -10.29
N LEU A 22 -32.70 2.51 -9.34
CA LEU A 22 -33.41 3.78 -9.55
C LEU A 22 -32.47 4.91 -9.99
N PHE A 23 -31.21 4.88 -9.54
CA PHE A 23 -30.22 5.95 -9.75
C PHE A 23 -28.83 5.35 -9.98
N PRO A 24 -28.54 4.69 -11.12
CA PRO A 24 -27.30 3.96 -11.35
C PRO A 24 -26.05 4.85 -11.29
N ASP A 25 -26.12 6.09 -11.78
CA ASP A 25 -24.98 7.02 -11.75
C ASP A 25 -24.65 7.47 -10.33
N LEU A 26 -25.66 7.74 -9.51
CA LEU A 26 -25.47 8.05 -8.09
C LEU A 26 -24.86 6.85 -7.33
N ALA A 27 -25.35 5.65 -7.59
CA ALA A 27 -24.81 4.44 -7.00
C ALA A 27 -23.33 4.22 -7.38
N THR A 28 -22.98 4.51 -8.62
CA THR A 28 -21.60 4.45 -9.13
C THR A 28 -20.71 5.48 -8.44
N ALA A 29 -21.14 6.74 -8.32
CA ALA A 29 -20.40 7.80 -7.64
C ALA A 29 -20.18 7.49 -6.13
N VAL A 30 -21.21 6.94 -5.48
CA VAL A 30 -21.09 6.50 -4.08
C VAL A 30 -20.11 5.35 -3.95
N ALA A 31 -20.16 4.36 -4.86
CA ALA A 31 -19.25 3.23 -4.88
C ALA A 31 -17.79 3.66 -5.07
N GLU A 32 -17.52 4.55 -6.03
CA GLU A 32 -16.21 5.15 -6.26
C GLU A 32 -15.68 5.83 -4.99
N ARG A 33 -16.49 6.69 -4.40
CA ARG A 33 -16.12 7.39 -3.17
C ARG A 33 -15.81 6.41 -2.03
N MET A 34 -16.65 5.38 -1.85
CA MET A 34 -16.41 4.34 -0.83
C MET A 34 -15.12 3.58 -1.07
N PHE A 35 -14.83 3.22 -2.33
CA PHE A 35 -13.64 2.47 -2.71
C PHE A 35 -12.35 3.29 -2.49
N LEU A 36 -12.40 4.60 -2.78
CA LEU A 36 -11.27 5.52 -2.65
C LEU A 36 -11.13 6.15 -1.25
N THR A 37 -12.06 5.88 -0.32
CA THR A 37 -11.98 6.40 1.06
C THR A 37 -11.33 5.37 1.97
N PRO A 38 -10.09 5.59 2.43
CA PRO A 38 -9.44 4.66 3.36
C PRO A 38 -10.10 4.72 4.75
N PRO A 39 -10.13 3.59 5.47
CA PRO A 39 -10.56 3.60 6.87
C PRO A 39 -9.55 4.39 7.70
N ARG A 40 -9.98 5.40 8.41
CA ARG A 40 -9.15 6.10 9.40
C ARG A 40 -9.16 5.33 10.71
N THR A 41 -8.00 4.93 11.18
CA THR A 41 -7.85 4.33 12.50
C THR A 41 -7.66 5.43 13.54
N ARG A 42 -8.38 5.33 14.67
CA ARG A 42 -8.24 6.28 15.80
C ARG A 42 -6.82 6.28 16.37
N ASP A 43 -6.12 5.17 16.20
CA ASP A 43 -4.77 4.95 16.72
C ASP A 43 -3.65 5.60 15.88
N ALA A 44 -3.95 6.09 14.67
CA ALA A 44 -2.92 6.61 13.77
C ALA A 44 -2.22 7.85 14.34
N ALA A 45 -2.97 8.80 14.92
CA ALA A 45 -2.39 9.99 15.55
C ALA A 45 -1.62 9.64 16.82
N ALA A 46 -2.14 8.74 17.66
CA ALA A 46 -1.42 8.23 18.84
C ALA A 46 -0.15 7.48 18.43
N SER A 47 -0.22 6.65 17.38
CA SER A 47 0.93 5.88 16.88
C SER A 47 2.00 6.75 16.22
N ALA A 48 1.66 7.95 15.72
CA ALA A 48 2.67 8.91 15.27
C ALA A 48 3.54 9.40 16.42
N LEU A 49 3.01 9.44 17.65
CA LEU A 49 3.78 9.75 18.87
C LEU A 49 4.76 8.63 19.24
N ASP A 50 4.52 7.39 18.80
CA ASP A 50 5.46 6.27 19.02
C ASP A 50 6.72 6.35 18.16
N LEU A 51 6.80 7.32 17.25
CA LEU A 51 7.94 7.58 16.37
C LEU A 51 8.86 8.68 16.95
N VAL A 52 9.02 8.69 18.28
CA VAL A 52 9.69 9.77 19.07
C VAL A 52 11.13 10.06 18.67
N ASP A 53 11.89 9.05 18.20
CA ASP A 53 13.29 9.22 17.78
C ASP A 53 13.44 9.70 16.34
N ALA A 54 12.33 9.96 15.66
CA ALA A 54 12.32 10.42 14.28
C ALA A 54 12.34 11.95 14.17
N ARG A 55 12.96 12.45 13.13
CA ARG A 55 12.77 13.84 12.69
C ARG A 55 11.52 13.88 11.80
N SER A 56 10.45 14.49 12.28
CA SER A 56 9.22 14.69 11.51
C SER A 56 9.34 15.87 10.54
N SER A 57 8.60 15.78 9.43
CA SER A 57 8.47 16.85 8.43
C SER A 57 7.23 16.57 7.57
N PHE A 58 6.89 17.52 6.70
CA PHE A 58 5.84 17.36 5.72
C PHE A 58 6.40 17.53 4.31
N LEU A 59 5.84 16.75 3.37
CA LEU A 59 5.98 16.95 1.95
C LEU A 59 4.67 17.56 1.44
N GLU A 60 4.74 18.60 0.63
CA GLU A 60 3.57 19.09 -0.08
C GLU A 60 3.37 18.30 -1.38
N HIS A 61 2.21 17.64 -1.51
CA HIS A 61 1.81 16.87 -2.69
C HIS A 61 0.43 17.34 -3.17
N LYS A 62 0.36 18.01 -4.32
CA LYS A 62 -0.91 18.48 -4.90
C LYS A 62 -1.77 19.27 -3.90
N GLY A 63 -1.16 20.18 -3.16
CA GLY A 63 -1.85 21.00 -2.14
C GLY A 63 -2.24 20.24 -0.88
N ARG A 64 -1.60 19.11 -0.56
CA ARG A 64 -1.84 18.29 0.64
C ARG A 64 -0.53 18.07 1.37
N HIS A 65 -0.54 18.14 2.70
CA HIS A 65 0.60 17.81 3.53
C HIS A 65 0.65 16.30 3.77
N ILE A 66 1.76 15.71 3.36
CA ILE A 66 2.10 14.29 3.58
C ILE A 66 3.11 14.20 4.71
N ALA A 67 2.71 13.59 5.80
CA ALA A 67 3.56 13.45 6.99
C ALA A 67 4.68 12.43 6.78
N MET A 68 5.90 12.78 7.18
CA MET A 68 7.09 11.95 7.03
C MET A 68 7.91 11.94 8.30
N TRP A 69 8.61 10.82 8.54
CA TRP A 69 9.54 10.59 9.63
C TRP A 69 10.86 10.04 9.11
N ARG A 70 11.96 10.49 9.70
CA ARG A 70 13.31 10.12 9.24
C ARG A 70 14.19 9.75 10.42
N TRP A 71 14.97 8.68 10.26
CA TRP A 71 15.98 8.18 11.19
C TRP A 71 17.32 8.03 10.48
N GLY A 72 18.40 8.09 11.23
CA GLY A 72 19.77 7.97 10.72
C GLY A 72 20.35 9.26 10.15
N SER A 73 21.59 9.20 9.67
CA SER A 73 22.31 10.35 9.10
C SER A 73 21.75 10.76 7.75
N ARG A 74 21.80 12.06 7.47
CA ARG A 74 21.35 12.63 6.19
C ARG A 74 22.22 12.19 5.01
N GLU A 75 23.47 11.91 5.27
CA GLU A 75 24.47 11.49 4.29
C GLU A 75 24.38 9.99 3.95
N SER A 76 23.72 9.22 4.78
CA SER A 76 23.54 7.78 4.56
C SER A 76 22.60 7.47 3.38
N PRO A 77 22.82 6.34 2.67
CA PRO A 77 21.89 5.90 1.64
C PRO A 77 20.50 5.69 2.24
N ALA A 78 19.46 6.07 1.51
CA ALA A 78 18.11 6.06 2.04
C ALA A 78 17.36 4.76 1.70
N VAL A 79 16.52 4.32 2.65
CA VAL A 79 15.49 3.29 2.44
C VAL A 79 14.13 3.90 2.78
N VAL A 80 13.16 3.75 1.89
CA VAL A 80 11.78 4.22 2.11
C VAL A 80 10.90 3.07 2.60
N LEU A 81 10.06 3.34 3.58
CA LEU A 81 9.05 2.44 4.11
C LEU A 81 7.66 2.93 3.68
N ALA A 82 6.94 2.12 2.91
CA ALA A 82 5.63 2.45 2.36
C ALA A 82 4.56 1.49 2.89
N HIS A 83 3.64 1.98 3.71
CA HIS A 83 2.53 1.18 4.23
C HIS A 83 1.42 0.93 3.20
N GLY A 84 0.48 0.02 3.51
CA GLY A 84 -0.66 -0.33 2.67
C GLY A 84 -1.95 0.41 3.01
N TRP A 85 -3.04 0.00 2.36
CA TRP A 85 -4.39 0.57 2.55
C TRP A 85 -4.88 0.45 3.99
N GLY A 86 -5.38 1.55 4.53
CA GLY A 86 -5.82 1.63 5.93
C GLY A 86 -4.69 1.51 6.96
N GLY A 87 -3.43 1.60 6.51
CA GLY A 87 -2.24 1.61 7.35
C GLY A 87 -1.76 3.02 7.72
N TYR A 88 -0.58 3.08 8.32
CA TYR A 88 0.14 4.29 8.70
C TYR A 88 1.62 3.98 8.94
N ALA A 89 2.48 4.99 8.93
CA ALA A 89 3.95 4.86 8.99
C ALA A 89 4.45 4.02 10.17
N ALA A 90 3.88 4.19 11.36
CA ALA A 90 4.32 3.48 12.56
C ALA A 90 4.13 1.95 12.49
N GLN A 91 3.27 1.43 11.62
CA GLN A 91 3.17 -0.01 11.39
C GLN A 91 4.45 -0.62 10.80
N MET A 92 5.27 0.21 10.14
CA MET A 92 6.54 -0.20 9.54
C MET A 92 7.76 -0.04 10.46
N ARG A 93 7.55 0.41 11.70
CA ARG A 93 8.64 0.79 12.64
C ARG A 93 9.65 -0.33 12.93
N ALA A 94 9.22 -1.58 12.89
CA ALA A 94 10.12 -2.71 13.17
C ALA A 94 11.26 -2.85 12.16
N PHE A 95 11.12 -2.29 10.96
CA PHE A 95 12.19 -2.25 9.95
C PHE A 95 13.21 -1.14 10.21
N VAL A 96 12.89 -0.14 11.04
CA VAL A 96 13.74 1.05 11.24
C VAL A 96 15.07 0.68 11.88
N PHE A 97 15.04 0.05 13.06
CA PHE A 97 16.25 -0.24 13.83
C PHE A 97 17.27 -1.10 13.06
N PRO A 98 16.90 -2.24 12.42
CA PRO A 98 17.85 -3.06 11.65
C PRO A 98 18.51 -2.29 10.50
N LEU A 99 17.78 -1.40 9.84
CA LEU A 99 18.30 -0.62 8.73
C LEU A 99 19.23 0.51 9.19
N VAL A 100 18.87 1.21 10.28
CA VAL A 100 19.73 2.25 10.86
C VAL A 100 21.04 1.64 11.38
N GLN A 101 20.99 0.49 12.05
CA GLN A 101 22.19 -0.24 12.48
C GLN A 101 23.05 -0.68 11.28
N ALA A 102 22.44 -0.96 10.14
CA ALA A 102 23.16 -1.28 8.90
C ALA A 102 23.67 -0.04 8.14
N GLY A 103 23.57 1.16 8.74
CA GLY A 103 24.11 2.41 8.20
C GLY A 103 23.20 3.12 7.19
N TYR A 104 21.93 2.76 7.12
CA TYR A 104 20.96 3.43 6.25
C TYR A 104 20.23 4.56 6.98
N ARG A 105 19.85 5.58 6.21
CA ARG A 105 18.80 6.51 6.60
C ARG A 105 17.46 5.89 6.24
N VAL A 106 16.51 5.88 7.19
CA VAL A 106 15.17 5.34 6.97
C VAL A 106 14.16 6.48 6.86
N ILE A 107 13.24 6.39 5.94
CA ILE A 107 12.18 7.35 5.69
C ILE A 107 10.86 6.59 5.68
N ALA A 108 9.96 6.89 6.60
CA ALA A 108 8.58 6.42 6.58
C ALA A 108 7.64 7.61 6.38
N TYR A 109 6.49 7.38 5.80
CA TYR A 109 5.49 8.42 5.56
C TYR A 109 4.08 7.83 5.62
N ASP A 110 3.10 8.67 5.93
CA ASP A 110 1.70 8.30 5.79
C ASP A 110 1.23 8.59 4.37
N GLN A 111 0.61 7.61 3.73
CA GLN A 111 0.02 7.77 2.39
C GLN A 111 -1.06 8.86 2.39
N PRO A 112 -1.39 9.47 1.23
CA PRO A 112 -2.49 10.44 1.15
C PRO A 112 -3.78 9.90 1.76
N ALA A 113 -4.50 10.72 2.51
CA ALA A 113 -5.72 10.39 3.24
C ALA A 113 -5.57 9.32 4.36
N HIS A 114 -4.34 8.94 4.72
CA HIS A 114 -4.04 7.99 5.80
C HIS A 114 -3.31 8.67 6.95
N GLY A 115 -3.33 8.01 8.10
CA GLY A 115 -2.59 8.46 9.26
C GLY A 115 -2.90 9.90 9.62
N VAL A 116 -1.84 10.71 9.72
CA VAL A 116 -1.92 12.17 9.93
C VAL A 116 -1.71 12.97 8.64
N SER A 117 -1.54 12.30 7.49
CA SER A 117 -1.52 12.96 6.17
C SER A 117 -2.90 13.47 5.76
N GLU A 118 -2.90 14.57 5.04
CA GLU A 118 -4.12 15.20 4.57
C GLU A 118 -4.78 14.43 3.40
N GLY A 119 -6.05 14.73 3.18
CA GLY A 119 -6.86 14.14 2.12
C GLY A 119 -8.07 13.39 2.65
N ARG A 120 -8.97 13.02 1.74
CA ARG A 120 -10.16 12.20 2.02
C ARG A 120 -10.28 11.01 1.09
N LEU A 121 -9.79 11.18 -0.14
CA LEU A 121 -9.81 10.16 -1.18
C LEU A 121 -8.40 9.94 -1.68
N THR A 122 -8.09 8.68 -1.99
CA THR A 122 -6.81 8.28 -2.56
C THR A 122 -6.95 6.95 -3.29
N GLY A 123 -6.02 6.65 -4.18
CA GLY A 123 -5.96 5.40 -4.90
C GLY A 123 -4.51 4.95 -5.14
N LEU A 124 -4.34 3.81 -5.80
CA LEU A 124 -3.02 3.27 -6.10
C LEU A 124 -2.12 4.24 -6.91
N PRO A 125 -2.64 5.01 -7.90
CA PRO A 125 -1.82 6.01 -8.58
C PRO A 125 -1.30 7.12 -7.66
N ASP A 126 -2.11 7.60 -6.70
CA ASP A 126 -1.65 8.60 -5.72
C ASP A 126 -0.54 8.02 -4.82
N PHE A 127 -0.67 6.75 -4.40
CA PHE A 127 0.38 6.06 -3.63
C PHE A 127 1.69 6.00 -4.38
N ALA A 128 1.64 5.67 -5.68
CA ALA A 128 2.83 5.61 -6.53
C ALA A 128 3.46 6.99 -6.75
N ASP A 129 2.64 8.03 -6.94
CA ASP A 129 3.10 9.42 -7.12
C ASP A 129 3.81 9.91 -5.85
N VAL A 130 3.18 9.76 -4.68
CA VAL A 130 3.78 10.19 -3.41
C VAL A 130 5.06 9.41 -3.09
N LEU A 131 5.07 8.10 -3.33
CA LEU A 131 6.30 7.31 -3.16
C LEU A 131 7.43 7.84 -4.04
N ALA A 132 7.14 8.17 -5.29
CA ALA A 132 8.13 8.72 -6.21
C ALA A 132 8.65 10.10 -5.76
N GLU A 133 7.77 10.98 -5.26
CA GLU A 133 8.18 12.28 -4.73
C GLU A 133 9.00 12.15 -3.45
N VAL A 134 8.58 11.29 -2.50
CA VAL A 134 9.38 10.98 -1.29
C VAL A 134 10.76 10.47 -1.67
N ALA A 135 10.86 9.60 -2.68
CA ALA A 135 12.16 9.13 -3.14
C ALA A 135 12.99 10.24 -3.80
N GLY A 136 12.35 11.11 -4.60
CA GLY A 136 13.00 12.17 -5.35
C GLY A 136 13.63 13.25 -4.47
N ILE A 137 12.91 13.73 -3.44
CA ILE A 137 13.40 14.79 -2.54
C ILE A 137 14.59 14.35 -1.68
N HIS A 138 14.91 13.08 -1.64
CA HIS A 138 16.01 12.53 -0.86
C HIS A 138 17.26 12.18 -1.66
N GLY A 139 17.35 12.67 -2.92
CA GLY A 139 18.55 12.51 -3.74
C GLY A 139 18.79 11.10 -4.26
N GLY A 140 17.71 10.35 -4.41
CA GLY A 140 17.74 8.93 -4.75
C GLY A 140 17.66 8.02 -3.51
N VAL A 141 17.00 6.90 -3.68
CA VAL A 141 16.74 5.92 -2.64
C VAL A 141 17.32 4.58 -3.04
N ALA A 142 18.12 3.99 -2.15
CA ALA A 142 18.77 2.70 -2.42
C ALA A 142 17.76 1.55 -2.51
N ALA A 143 16.74 1.58 -1.65
CA ALA A 143 15.74 0.53 -1.59
C ALA A 143 14.39 1.03 -1.05
N VAL A 144 13.34 0.26 -1.31
CA VAL A 144 12.02 0.44 -0.71
C VAL A 144 11.57 -0.87 -0.03
N ILE A 145 10.97 -0.75 1.16
CA ILE A 145 10.20 -1.81 1.80
C ILE A 145 8.74 -1.39 1.77
N ALA A 146 7.90 -2.15 1.11
CA ALA A 146 6.52 -1.76 0.86
C ALA A 146 5.53 -2.87 1.23
N HIS A 147 4.50 -2.51 1.99
CA HIS A 147 3.48 -3.43 2.48
C HIS A 147 2.20 -3.33 1.66
N SER A 148 1.61 -4.48 1.32
CA SER A 148 0.27 -4.58 0.71
C SER A 148 0.13 -3.65 -0.52
N LEU A 149 -0.84 -2.74 -0.55
CA LEU A 149 -1.04 -1.77 -1.64
C LEU A 149 0.19 -0.88 -1.88
N GLY A 150 0.99 -0.59 -0.83
CA GLY A 150 2.27 0.09 -0.97
C GLY A 150 3.25 -0.68 -1.87
N GLY A 151 3.19 -2.02 -1.85
CA GLY A 151 3.99 -2.87 -2.74
C GLY A 151 3.59 -2.73 -4.21
N ALA A 152 2.28 -2.67 -4.51
CA ALA A 152 1.81 -2.38 -5.85
C ALA A 152 2.19 -0.95 -6.30
N ALA A 153 2.16 0.02 -5.38
CA ALA A 153 2.60 1.39 -5.64
C ALA A 153 4.09 1.46 -6.00
N ALA A 154 4.95 0.70 -5.31
CA ALA A 154 6.37 0.64 -5.62
C ALA A 154 6.63 0.06 -7.01
N ALA A 155 5.93 -1.03 -7.38
CA ALA A 155 6.02 -1.61 -8.71
C ALA A 155 5.55 -0.63 -9.80
N LEU A 156 4.45 0.09 -9.54
CA LEU A 156 3.90 1.08 -10.48
C LEU A 156 4.84 2.30 -10.64
N ALA A 157 5.40 2.82 -9.54
CA ALA A 157 6.35 3.95 -9.58
C ALA A 157 7.59 3.61 -10.41
N LEU A 158 8.12 2.39 -10.25
CA LEU A 158 9.22 1.87 -11.08
C LEU A 158 8.82 1.73 -12.54
N ALA A 159 7.67 1.11 -12.82
CA ALA A 159 7.20 0.85 -14.18
C ALA A 159 6.94 2.11 -14.99
N ASN A 160 6.51 3.18 -14.32
CA ASN A 160 6.25 4.48 -14.92
C ASN A 160 7.52 5.38 -15.02
N GLY A 161 8.68 4.88 -14.59
CA GLY A 161 9.93 5.65 -14.55
C GLY A 161 9.91 6.83 -13.57
N LYS A 162 8.94 6.90 -12.68
CA LYS A 162 8.80 7.99 -11.68
C LYS A 162 9.73 7.81 -10.48
N ALA A 163 10.18 6.59 -10.22
CA ALA A 163 11.13 6.26 -9.17
C ALA A 163 12.16 5.26 -9.68
N SER A 164 13.34 5.25 -9.04
CA SER A 164 14.39 4.27 -9.28
C SER A 164 14.86 3.71 -7.95
N PHE A 165 14.71 2.40 -7.77
CA PHE A 165 15.21 1.66 -6.63
C PHE A 165 16.07 0.50 -7.13
N LYS A 166 17.23 0.27 -6.51
CA LYS A 166 18.04 -0.91 -6.85
C LYS A 166 17.42 -2.18 -6.28
N LYS A 167 16.80 -2.07 -5.11
CA LYS A 167 16.18 -3.20 -4.38
C LYS A 167 14.80 -2.85 -3.87
N VAL A 168 13.92 -3.85 -3.92
CA VAL A 168 12.53 -3.73 -3.47
C VAL A 168 12.16 -4.90 -2.59
N VAL A 169 11.67 -4.65 -1.39
CA VAL A 169 11.07 -5.68 -0.52
C VAL A 169 9.56 -5.46 -0.50
N LEU A 170 8.83 -6.46 -0.96
CA LEU A 170 7.37 -6.44 -1.04
C LEU A 170 6.79 -7.39 0.01
N VAL A 171 6.14 -6.84 1.03
CA VAL A 171 5.50 -7.64 2.10
C VAL A 171 4.01 -7.73 1.81
N SER A 172 3.50 -8.95 1.62
CA SER A 172 2.09 -9.25 1.32
C SER A 172 1.50 -8.42 0.15
N PRO A 173 2.20 -8.30 -1.02
CA PRO A 173 1.74 -7.47 -2.13
C PRO A 173 0.49 -8.07 -2.81
N PRO A 174 -0.46 -7.22 -3.29
CA PRO A 174 -1.55 -7.67 -4.16
C PRO A 174 -1.04 -7.92 -5.58
N SER A 175 -1.70 -8.83 -6.29
CA SER A 175 -1.44 -9.10 -7.72
C SER A 175 -2.66 -8.88 -8.61
N ASP A 176 -3.86 -8.67 -8.04
CA ASP A 176 -5.13 -8.62 -8.76
C ASP A 176 -6.04 -7.55 -8.16
N LEU A 177 -6.11 -6.38 -8.81
CA LEU A 177 -6.98 -5.27 -8.41
C LEU A 177 -8.44 -5.52 -8.77
N VAL A 178 -8.69 -6.17 -9.90
CA VAL A 178 -10.05 -6.50 -10.33
C VAL A 178 -10.68 -7.49 -9.36
N GLY A 179 -9.96 -8.54 -8.98
CA GLY A 179 -10.38 -9.48 -7.95
C GLY A 179 -10.63 -8.82 -6.60
N TYR A 180 -9.78 -7.83 -6.22
CA TYR A 180 -10.02 -7.04 -5.02
C TYR A 180 -11.34 -6.24 -5.12
N SER A 181 -11.63 -5.60 -6.25
CA SER A 181 -12.89 -4.85 -6.45
C SER A 181 -14.13 -5.76 -6.41
N ARG A 182 -14.02 -6.98 -6.97
CA ARG A 182 -15.09 -7.98 -6.85
C ARG A 182 -15.33 -8.40 -5.41
N ARG A 183 -14.27 -8.56 -4.63
CA ARG A 183 -14.36 -8.86 -3.19
C ARG A 183 -14.99 -7.70 -2.42
N PHE A 184 -14.59 -6.48 -2.71
CA PHE A 184 -15.20 -5.26 -2.19
C PHE A 184 -16.70 -5.18 -2.52
N ALA A 185 -17.07 -5.41 -3.78
CA ALA A 185 -18.47 -5.41 -4.21
C ALA A 185 -19.30 -6.47 -3.46
N ARG A 186 -18.76 -7.69 -3.26
CA ARG A 186 -19.44 -8.72 -2.44
C ARG A 186 -19.64 -8.31 -0.98
N TRP A 187 -18.67 -7.63 -0.38
CA TRP A 187 -18.81 -7.15 1.01
C TRP A 187 -19.94 -6.14 1.19
N TYR A 188 -20.22 -5.36 0.14
CA TYR A 188 -21.27 -4.33 0.17
C TYR A 188 -22.52 -4.71 -0.63
N TRP A 189 -22.62 -5.97 -1.09
CA TRP A 189 -23.71 -6.48 -1.94
C TRP A 189 -23.97 -5.58 -3.16
N MET A 190 -22.91 -5.06 -3.69
CA MET A 190 -22.91 -4.15 -4.82
C MET A 190 -23.18 -4.93 -6.12
N PRO A 191 -24.16 -4.53 -6.94
CA PRO A 191 -24.38 -5.12 -8.25
C PRO A 191 -23.15 -4.99 -9.16
N GLU A 192 -22.92 -5.97 -10.02
CA GLU A 192 -21.76 -5.97 -10.92
C GLU A 192 -21.75 -4.77 -11.89
N ALA A 193 -22.92 -4.26 -12.29
CA ALA A 193 -23.02 -3.05 -13.11
C ALA A 193 -22.43 -1.83 -12.37
N VAL A 194 -22.76 -1.68 -11.07
CA VAL A 194 -22.21 -0.59 -10.22
C VAL A 194 -20.72 -0.78 -10.00
N ARG A 195 -20.26 -2.03 -9.76
CA ARG A 195 -18.82 -2.32 -9.65
C ARG A 195 -18.05 -1.93 -10.92
N LYS A 196 -18.60 -2.28 -12.11
CA LYS A 196 -17.99 -1.89 -13.39
C LYS A 196 -18.02 -0.39 -13.62
N GLY A 197 -19.14 0.27 -13.29
CA GLY A 197 -19.23 1.74 -13.32
C GLY A 197 -18.20 2.40 -12.40
N MET A 198 -18.09 1.94 -11.15
CA MET A 198 -17.06 2.37 -10.20
C MET A 198 -15.64 2.21 -10.78
N GLN A 199 -15.34 1.07 -11.38
CA GLN A 199 -14.04 0.84 -12.01
C GLN A 199 -13.79 1.85 -13.13
N ALA A 200 -14.77 2.04 -14.03
CA ALA A 200 -14.67 2.99 -15.15
C ALA A 200 -14.47 4.43 -14.64
N ALA A 201 -15.22 4.86 -13.62
CA ALA A 201 -15.08 6.19 -13.03
C ALA A 201 -13.67 6.41 -12.41
N ILE A 202 -13.11 5.38 -11.76
CA ILE A 202 -11.76 5.44 -11.20
C ILE A 202 -10.70 5.45 -12.32
N GLU A 203 -10.90 4.67 -13.39
CA GLU A 203 -10.02 4.69 -14.57
C GLU A 203 -10.01 6.06 -15.24
N GLU A 204 -11.18 6.70 -15.38
CA GLU A 204 -11.31 8.07 -15.89
C GLU A 204 -10.63 9.09 -14.99
N ARG A 205 -10.87 9.04 -13.67
CA ARG A 205 -10.26 9.93 -12.68
C ARG A 205 -8.74 9.96 -12.74
N TYR A 206 -8.12 8.80 -12.91
CA TYR A 206 -6.66 8.65 -12.91
C TYR A 206 -6.04 8.58 -14.31
N GLY A 207 -6.86 8.56 -15.37
CA GLY A 207 -6.39 8.43 -16.74
C GLY A 207 -5.66 7.11 -17.02
N VAL A 208 -5.99 6.03 -16.28
CA VAL A 208 -5.27 4.76 -16.37
C VAL A 208 -6.19 3.56 -16.22
N ARG A 209 -6.05 2.57 -17.09
CA ARG A 209 -6.77 1.30 -16.99
C ARG A 209 -6.24 0.45 -15.84
N TRP A 210 -7.13 -0.19 -15.06
CA TRP A 210 -6.73 -1.04 -13.93
C TRP A 210 -5.81 -2.19 -14.30
N GLU A 211 -5.98 -2.75 -15.48
CA GLU A 211 -5.07 -3.77 -16.00
C GLU A 211 -3.61 -3.31 -16.04
N ASN A 212 -3.38 -2.01 -16.29
CA ASN A 212 -2.04 -1.43 -16.31
C ASN A 212 -1.48 -1.12 -14.91
N LEU A 213 -2.29 -1.29 -13.87
CA LEU A 213 -1.91 -1.12 -12.47
C LEU A 213 -1.56 -2.47 -11.79
N GLU A 214 -1.82 -3.59 -12.45
CA GLU A 214 -1.56 -4.92 -11.89
C GLU A 214 -0.07 -5.26 -11.90
N VAL A 215 0.47 -5.64 -10.73
CA VAL A 215 1.89 -5.94 -10.57
C VAL A 215 2.39 -7.02 -11.56
N PRO A 216 1.67 -8.13 -11.79
CA PRO A 216 2.12 -9.14 -12.75
C PRO A 216 2.26 -8.62 -14.19
N ARG A 217 1.54 -7.57 -14.55
CA ARG A 217 1.62 -6.97 -15.88
C ARG A 217 2.82 -6.02 -16.04
N VAL A 218 3.17 -5.33 -14.98
CA VAL A 218 4.28 -4.35 -15.00
C VAL A 218 5.62 -4.97 -14.61
N ALA A 219 5.61 -5.94 -13.71
CA ALA A 219 6.79 -6.57 -13.14
C ALA A 219 7.78 -7.16 -14.16
N PRO A 220 7.37 -7.77 -15.30
CA PRO A 220 8.31 -8.33 -16.28
C PRO A 220 9.28 -7.30 -16.89
N ARG A 221 8.98 -6.01 -16.78
CA ARG A 221 9.81 -4.90 -17.30
C ARG A 221 10.73 -4.28 -16.25
N LEU A 222 10.62 -4.72 -14.99
CA LEU A 222 11.34 -4.14 -13.87
C LEU A 222 12.71 -4.82 -13.69
N SER A 223 13.75 -4.01 -13.58
CA SER A 223 15.14 -4.46 -13.39
C SER A 223 15.58 -4.46 -11.92
N ALA A 224 14.80 -3.86 -11.03
CA ALA A 224 15.12 -3.85 -9.61
C ALA A 224 15.13 -5.28 -9.03
N GLN A 225 16.10 -5.59 -8.18
CA GLN A 225 16.09 -6.84 -7.43
C GLN A 225 14.91 -6.85 -6.45
N ALA A 226 14.15 -7.92 -6.41
CA ALA A 226 12.97 -8.01 -5.56
C ALA A 226 13.04 -9.18 -4.56
N LEU A 227 12.64 -8.91 -3.32
CA LEU A 227 12.30 -9.91 -2.31
C LEU A 227 10.81 -9.78 -2.00
N VAL A 228 10.05 -10.82 -2.29
CA VAL A 228 8.64 -10.93 -1.91
C VAL A 228 8.55 -11.75 -0.63
N ILE A 229 7.91 -11.20 0.40
CA ILE A 229 7.67 -11.90 1.68
C ILE A 229 6.17 -12.02 1.86
N HIS A 230 5.65 -13.23 2.07
CA HIS A 230 4.21 -13.43 2.21
C HIS A 230 3.88 -14.58 3.16
N ASP A 231 2.91 -14.34 4.04
CA ASP A 231 2.45 -15.34 5.00
C ASP A 231 1.40 -16.26 4.37
N ARG A 232 1.53 -17.59 4.61
CA ARG A 232 0.60 -18.59 4.07
C ARG A 232 -0.80 -18.47 4.67
N ASP A 233 -0.90 -17.95 5.90
CA ASP A 233 -2.15 -17.75 6.63
C ASP A 233 -2.71 -16.34 6.48
N ASP A 234 -2.24 -15.57 5.47
CA ASP A 234 -2.80 -14.25 5.17
C ASP A 234 -4.22 -14.38 4.58
N ARG A 235 -5.21 -14.14 5.45
CA ARG A 235 -6.64 -14.20 5.08
C ARG A 235 -7.13 -12.94 4.36
N LEU A 236 -6.40 -11.84 4.48
CA LEU A 236 -6.77 -10.58 3.85
C LEU A 236 -6.26 -10.52 2.40
N MET A 237 -5.02 -10.93 2.20
CA MET A 237 -4.36 -11.03 0.90
C MET A 237 -3.77 -12.44 0.76
N PRO A 238 -4.47 -13.39 0.13
CA PRO A 238 -4.00 -14.77 0.01
C PRO A 238 -2.56 -14.87 -0.50
N TRP A 239 -1.78 -15.78 0.05
CA TRP A 239 -0.36 -16.01 -0.28
C TRP A 239 -0.11 -16.14 -1.79
N THR A 240 -1.08 -16.64 -2.54
CA THR A 240 -1.00 -16.77 -4.00
C THR A 240 -0.74 -15.45 -4.71
N HIS A 241 -1.12 -14.30 -4.12
CA HIS A 241 -0.80 -12.99 -4.67
C HIS A 241 0.70 -12.74 -4.66
N GLY A 242 1.38 -12.96 -3.52
CA GLY A 242 2.83 -12.82 -3.42
C GLY A 242 3.57 -13.79 -4.32
N ALA A 243 3.14 -15.06 -4.36
CA ALA A 243 3.70 -16.06 -5.27
C ALA A 243 3.53 -15.66 -6.75
N THR A 244 2.41 -15.07 -7.11
CA THR A 244 2.17 -14.55 -8.46
C THR A 244 3.09 -13.38 -8.78
N VAL A 245 3.24 -12.42 -7.86
CA VAL A 245 4.17 -11.30 -8.02
C VAL A 245 5.60 -11.81 -8.22
N ALA A 246 6.08 -12.70 -7.34
CA ALA A 246 7.44 -13.25 -7.43
C ALA A 246 7.69 -13.99 -8.74
N ARG A 247 6.72 -14.75 -9.24
CA ARG A 247 6.83 -15.46 -10.51
C ARG A 247 6.96 -14.54 -11.73
N HIS A 248 6.32 -13.37 -11.71
CA HIS A 248 6.34 -12.44 -12.83
C HIS A 248 7.47 -11.39 -12.76
N TRP A 249 8.11 -11.24 -11.60
CA TRP A 249 9.18 -10.27 -11.44
C TRP A 249 10.53 -10.94 -11.69
N PRO A 250 11.30 -10.54 -12.70
CA PRO A 250 12.56 -11.19 -13.06
C PRO A 250 13.55 -11.25 -11.89
N GLY A 251 14.03 -12.44 -11.57
CA GLY A 251 15.00 -12.65 -10.49
C GLY A 251 14.47 -12.45 -9.06
N ALA A 252 13.15 -12.27 -8.88
CA ALA A 252 12.58 -12.12 -7.54
C ALA A 252 12.76 -13.37 -6.69
N LYS A 253 13.07 -13.15 -5.40
CA LYS A 253 13.08 -14.20 -4.38
C LYS A 253 11.73 -14.18 -3.64
N LEU A 254 11.23 -15.38 -3.28
CA LEU A 254 10.01 -15.51 -2.46
C LEU A 254 10.37 -16.13 -1.12
N MET A 255 10.07 -15.41 -0.03
CA MET A 255 10.11 -15.92 1.34
C MET A 255 8.68 -16.12 1.83
N SER A 256 8.35 -17.33 2.27
CA SER A 256 7.06 -17.64 2.88
C SER A 256 7.21 -17.75 4.39
N THR A 257 6.20 -17.24 5.12
CA THR A 257 6.03 -17.41 6.56
C THR A 257 4.70 -18.09 6.84
N GLU A 258 4.48 -18.51 8.09
CA GLU A 258 3.24 -19.14 8.55
C GLU A 258 2.83 -18.55 9.90
N GLY A 259 1.52 -18.45 10.15
CA GLY A 259 0.95 -18.02 11.42
C GLY A 259 0.96 -16.51 11.68
N LEU A 260 1.53 -15.68 10.80
CA LEU A 260 1.66 -14.23 11.02
C LEU A 260 0.47 -13.45 10.46
N GLY A 261 -0.06 -13.85 9.31
CA GLY A 261 -1.11 -13.14 8.60
C GLY A 261 -0.65 -11.77 8.08
N HIS A 262 -1.62 -10.95 7.66
CA HIS A 262 -1.37 -9.72 6.88
C HIS A 262 -0.64 -8.60 7.63
N ARG A 263 -0.80 -8.51 8.95
CA ARG A 263 -0.30 -7.37 9.74
C ARG A 263 0.85 -7.74 10.68
N ARG A 264 0.75 -8.88 11.40
CA ARG A 264 1.80 -9.28 12.33
C ARG A 264 3.12 -9.60 11.62
N ILE A 265 3.07 -9.93 10.34
CA ILE A 265 4.24 -10.12 9.47
C ILE A 265 5.18 -8.91 9.48
N LEU A 266 4.66 -7.69 9.69
CA LEU A 266 5.44 -6.45 9.73
C LEU A 266 6.32 -6.31 10.98
N SER A 267 6.00 -7.03 12.06
CA SER A 267 6.73 -6.98 13.33
C SER A 267 7.50 -8.26 13.65
N ASP A 268 7.48 -9.25 12.77
CA ASP A 268 8.24 -10.50 12.95
C ASP A 268 9.73 -10.27 12.68
N GLU A 269 10.57 -10.67 13.64
CA GLU A 269 12.03 -10.45 13.57
C GLU A 269 12.69 -11.18 12.39
N ARG A 270 12.20 -12.35 11.99
CA ARG A 270 12.73 -13.09 10.82
C ARG A 270 12.48 -12.29 9.54
N VAL A 271 11.31 -11.65 9.46
CA VAL A 271 10.90 -10.83 8.30
C VAL A 271 11.73 -9.55 8.24
N THR A 272 11.86 -8.84 9.35
CA THR A 272 12.62 -7.57 9.39
C THR A 272 14.11 -7.81 9.14
N ARG A 273 14.68 -8.90 9.67
CA ARG A 273 16.05 -9.32 9.43
C ARG A 273 16.26 -9.70 7.96
N ALA A 274 15.43 -10.56 7.39
CA ALA A 274 15.54 -10.96 5.99
C ALA A 274 15.45 -9.75 5.04
N ALA A 275 14.59 -8.78 5.33
CA ALA A 275 14.49 -7.55 4.56
C ALA A 275 15.78 -6.71 4.66
N ALA A 276 16.34 -6.55 5.87
CA ALA A 276 17.58 -5.82 6.07
C ALA A 276 18.77 -6.53 5.40
N GLU A 277 18.92 -7.85 5.55
CA GLU A 277 19.93 -8.64 4.90
C GLU A 277 19.86 -8.56 3.37
N PHE A 278 18.64 -8.62 2.80
CA PHE A 278 18.45 -8.47 1.36
C PHE A 278 18.89 -7.09 0.88
N ILE A 279 18.57 -6.02 1.63
CA ILE A 279 18.95 -4.65 1.25
C ILE A 279 20.47 -4.44 1.35
N THR A 280 21.12 -4.99 2.37
CA THR A 280 22.56 -4.83 2.64
C THR A 280 23.45 -5.74 1.80
N ALA A 281 22.95 -6.86 1.30
CA ALA A 281 23.72 -7.75 0.40
C ALA A 281 24.28 -6.96 -0.78
N ARG A 282 25.51 -7.26 -1.20
CA ARG A 282 26.18 -6.65 -2.37
C ARG A 282 25.66 -7.18 -3.68
#